data_a57dbffb1b30b3bad7ec1e46523df0e2
#
_entry.id   a57dbffb1b30b3bad7ec1e46523df0e2
#
_cell.length_a   1.000
_cell.length_b   1.000
_cell.length_c   1.000
_cell.angle_alpha   90.00
_cell.angle_beta   90.00
_cell.angle_gamma   90.00
#
_symmetry.space_group_name_H-M   'P 1'
#
loop_
_entity.id
_entity.type
_entity.pdbx_description
1 polymer ?
#
loop_
_entity_poly.entity_id
_entity_poly.type
_entity_poly.pdbx_seq_one_letter_code
_entity_poly.pdbx_strand_id
1 'polypeptide(L)'
;METSFFYIQKTSSKRNAPLILLLHGYGSNEEDLFSFSRLLPKDATIISLRAPLSLFPNSYAWYNIYYDGSVKNYDIEGAQKIRDKLIDELDYFIEKYNCDSKRISIIGFSQGAILGHGIVQCSNSKIKNLVALSGYVEKDLLCMKKNSCSIYISHGINDEVIPYNESIETNKILDDNNIDYVFESFDQGHGVNQENLKSFLDWLYKKY
;
A
#
# COMPACT_ATOMS: atom_id res chain seq x y z
N MET A 1 -11.23 -15.42 -15.16
CA MET A 1 -10.06 -15.73 -14.31
C MET A 1 -10.51 -15.69 -12.86
N GLU A 2 -9.89 -16.43 -11.96
CA GLU A 2 -10.11 -16.33 -10.52
C GLU A 2 -8.85 -15.77 -9.88
N THR A 3 -8.99 -14.93 -8.85
CA THR A 3 -7.83 -14.47 -8.10
C THR A 3 -7.26 -15.57 -7.23
N SER A 4 -5.95 -15.54 -7.04
CA SER A 4 -5.25 -16.43 -6.12
C SER A 4 -5.16 -15.88 -4.68
N PHE A 5 -5.61 -14.63 -4.47
CA PHE A 5 -5.63 -14.02 -3.15
C PHE A 5 -6.95 -14.25 -2.42
N PHE A 6 -6.87 -14.58 -1.15
CA PHE A 6 -8.01 -14.38 -0.26
C PHE A 6 -8.19 -12.88 -0.01
N TYR A 7 -9.44 -12.42 0.03
CA TYR A 7 -9.76 -11.01 0.28
C TYR A 7 -11.15 -10.84 0.87
N ILE A 8 -11.36 -9.71 1.51
CA ILE A 8 -12.67 -9.20 1.90
C ILE A 8 -12.95 -7.90 1.16
N GLN A 9 -14.24 -7.59 0.95
CA GLN A 9 -14.61 -6.45 0.14
C GLN A 9 -15.82 -5.69 0.68
N LYS A 10 -15.90 -4.43 0.29
CA LYS A 10 -17.08 -3.59 0.32
C LYS A 10 -17.32 -3.07 -1.10
N THR A 11 -18.38 -3.52 -1.73
CA THR A 11 -18.67 -3.17 -3.13
C THR A 11 -19.49 -1.90 -3.22
N SER A 12 -19.19 -1.07 -4.22
CA SER A 12 -20.02 0.06 -4.60
C SER A 12 -21.25 -0.41 -5.34
N SER A 13 -22.36 0.30 -5.18
CA SER A 13 -23.55 0.13 -6.04
C SER A 13 -23.45 0.88 -7.37
N LYS A 14 -22.43 1.74 -7.54
CA LYS A 14 -22.21 2.52 -8.76
C LYS A 14 -21.47 1.72 -9.82
N ARG A 15 -21.83 1.88 -11.07
CA ARG A 15 -21.01 1.41 -12.19
C ARG A 15 -19.79 2.32 -12.34
N ASN A 16 -18.68 1.76 -12.82
CA ASN A 16 -17.40 2.46 -12.96
C ASN A 16 -16.97 3.15 -11.65
N ALA A 17 -17.17 2.44 -10.53
CA ALA A 17 -16.75 2.92 -9.22
C ALA A 17 -15.24 3.03 -9.13
N PRO A 18 -14.68 3.94 -8.33
CA PRO A 18 -13.26 3.87 -7.97
C PRO A 18 -12.94 2.56 -7.27
N LEU A 19 -11.70 2.07 -7.44
CA LEU A 19 -11.19 0.91 -6.74
C LEU A 19 -10.16 1.36 -5.69
N ILE A 20 -10.33 0.89 -4.45
CA ILE A 20 -9.33 1.05 -3.39
C ILE A 20 -8.83 -0.34 -2.98
N LEU A 21 -7.53 -0.56 -3.15
CA LEU A 21 -6.86 -1.76 -2.71
C LEU A 21 -6.15 -1.51 -1.38
N LEU A 22 -6.38 -2.38 -0.40
CA LEU A 22 -5.77 -2.29 0.93
C LEU A 22 -4.73 -3.40 1.10
N LEU A 23 -3.51 -3.02 1.51
CA LEU A 23 -2.37 -3.93 1.70
C LEU A 23 -1.87 -3.80 3.15
N HIS A 24 -2.13 -4.80 3.97
CA HIS A 24 -1.75 -4.81 5.39
C HIS A 24 -0.25 -4.96 5.63
N GLY A 25 0.20 -4.75 6.87
CA GLY A 25 1.57 -4.92 7.30
C GLY A 25 1.97 -6.39 7.55
N TYR A 26 3.28 -6.63 7.77
CA TYR A 26 3.83 -7.93 8.16
C TYR A 26 3.18 -8.40 9.46
N GLY A 27 2.75 -9.66 9.49
CA GLY A 27 2.14 -10.25 10.68
C GLY A 27 0.66 -9.92 10.90
N SER A 28 0.05 -9.15 10.00
CA SER A 28 -1.35 -8.76 10.04
C SER A 28 -2.20 -9.57 9.05
N ASN A 29 -3.40 -9.10 8.70
CA ASN A 29 -4.34 -9.76 7.80
C ASN A 29 -5.25 -8.73 7.10
N GLU A 30 -6.18 -9.23 6.28
CA GLU A 30 -7.11 -8.43 5.49
C GLU A 30 -8.10 -7.58 6.31
N GLU A 31 -8.34 -7.89 7.58
CA GLU A 31 -9.29 -7.16 8.42
C GLU A 31 -8.69 -5.84 8.95
N ASP A 32 -7.38 -5.75 9.02
CA ASP A 32 -6.64 -4.62 9.61
C ASP A 32 -7.05 -3.28 8.96
N LEU A 33 -6.57 -2.99 7.77
CA LEU A 33 -6.92 -1.75 7.08
C LEU A 33 -8.40 -1.70 6.64
N PHE A 34 -9.06 -2.86 6.53
CA PHE A 34 -10.50 -2.90 6.24
C PHE A 34 -11.35 -2.25 7.32
N SER A 35 -10.84 -2.16 8.55
CA SER A 35 -11.45 -1.41 9.64
C SER A 35 -11.74 0.05 9.26
N PHE A 36 -10.94 0.65 8.36
CA PHE A 36 -11.16 2.00 7.83
C PHE A 36 -12.24 2.09 6.74
N SER A 37 -12.77 0.96 6.25
CA SER A 37 -13.68 0.91 5.09
C SER A 37 -14.92 1.80 5.20
N ARG A 38 -15.38 2.09 6.43
CA ARG A 38 -16.52 2.99 6.67
C ARG A 38 -16.17 4.47 6.53
N LEU A 39 -14.88 4.80 6.66
CA LEU A 39 -14.35 6.15 6.58
C LEU A 39 -13.83 6.49 5.17
N LEU A 40 -13.62 5.49 4.33
CA LEU A 40 -13.20 5.67 2.94
C LEU A 40 -14.35 6.13 2.03
N PRO A 41 -14.08 6.67 0.84
CA PRO A 41 -15.11 7.16 -0.08
C PRO A 41 -16.24 6.15 -0.28
N LYS A 42 -17.49 6.59 -0.03
CA LYS A 42 -18.67 5.70 0.01
C LYS A 42 -19.01 5.07 -1.34
N ASP A 43 -18.60 5.71 -2.43
CA ASP A 43 -18.82 5.26 -3.79
C ASP A 43 -17.67 4.43 -4.37
N ALA A 44 -16.63 4.19 -3.59
CA ALA A 44 -15.56 3.29 -3.98
C ALA A 44 -15.87 1.82 -3.67
N THR A 45 -15.41 0.93 -4.53
CA THR A 45 -15.24 -0.49 -4.21
C THR A 45 -13.93 -0.65 -3.47
N ILE A 46 -13.96 -1.31 -2.33
CA ILE A 46 -12.79 -1.51 -1.45
C ILE A 46 -12.49 -3.01 -1.42
N ILE A 47 -11.26 -3.37 -1.74
CA ILE A 47 -10.75 -4.74 -1.70
C ILE A 47 -9.58 -4.76 -0.72
N SER A 48 -9.70 -5.56 0.34
CA SER A 48 -8.61 -5.77 1.29
C SER A 48 -8.06 -7.17 1.12
N LEU A 49 -6.80 -7.25 0.70
CA LEU A 49 -6.15 -8.52 0.38
C LEU A 49 -5.46 -9.11 1.61
N ARG A 50 -5.52 -10.44 1.71
CA ARG A 50 -4.67 -11.22 2.61
C ARG A 50 -3.37 -11.56 1.90
N ALA A 51 -2.24 -11.27 2.54
CA ALA A 51 -0.93 -11.69 2.07
C ALA A 51 -0.81 -13.23 2.03
N PRO A 52 -0.04 -13.81 1.08
CA PRO A 52 -0.08 -15.25 0.82
C PRO A 52 0.70 -16.11 1.80
N LEU A 53 1.68 -15.55 2.52
CA LEU A 53 2.53 -16.30 3.43
C LEU A 53 1.90 -16.33 4.82
N SER A 54 1.47 -17.50 5.28
CA SER A 54 1.00 -17.69 6.66
C SER A 54 2.18 -17.78 7.61
N LEU A 55 2.22 -16.93 8.63
CA LEU A 55 3.21 -16.95 9.70
C LEU A 55 2.68 -17.72 10.92
N PHE A 56 1.48 -17.36 11.36
CA PHE A 56 0.71 -17.93 12.45
C PHE A 56 -0.78 -17.85 12.14
N PRO A 57 -1.67 -18.41 12.97
CA PRO A 57 -3.12 -18.21 12.82
C PRO A 57 -3.46 -16.71 12.74
N ASN A 58 -4.16 -16.30 11.67
CA ASN A 58 -4.56 -14.91 11.38
C ASN A 58 -3.39 -13.92 11.23
N SER A 59 -2.19 -14.38 10.91
CA SER A 59 -0.98 -13.58 10.76
C SER A 59 -0.27 -13.94 9.46
N TYR A 60 -0.14 -12.96 8.56
CA TYR A 60 0.34 -13.18 7.19
C TYR A 60 1.40 -12.16 6.80
N ALA A 61 2.17 -12.50 5.75
CA ALA A 61 3.20 -11.64 5.20
C ALA A 61 3.20 -11.69 3.67
N TRP A 62 3.60 -10.61 3.04
CA TRP A 62 3.72 -10.52 1.58
C TRP A 62 4.98 -11.22 1.08
N TYR A 63 6.08 -11.07 1.83
CA TYR A 63 7.38 -11.70 1.58
C TYR A 63 8.10 -11.93 2.91
N ASN A 64 9.08 -12.83 2.89
CA ASN A 64 9.79 -13.20 4.12
C ASN A 64 10.74 -12.11 4.59
N ILE A 65 10.89 -12.02 5.90
CA ILE A 65 11.92 -11.25 6.60
C ILE A 65 12.77 -12.25 7.37
N TYR A 66 14.07 -12.22 7.18
CA TYR A 66 15.01 -13.08 7.87
C TYR A 66 15.97 -12.27 8.73
N TYR A 67 16.56 -12.93 9.70
CA TYR A 67 17.61 -12.35 10.52
C TYR A 67 18.86 -13.21 10.39
N ASP A 68 20.00 -12.57 10.03
CA ASP A 68 21.31 -13.15 10.10
C ASP A 68 22.05 -12.48 11.26
N GLY A 69 22.08 -13.14 12.41
CA GLY A 69 22.45 -12.53 13.67
C GLY A 69 21.50 -11.38 14.03
N SER A 70 22.03 -10.16 14.11
CA SER A 70 21.25 -8.92 14.34
C SER A 70 20.88 -8.19 13.05
N VAL A 71 21.31 -8.67 11.88
CA VAL A 71 21.06 -8.03 10.59
C VAL A 71 19.72 -8.52 10.04
N LYS A 72 18.81 -7.58 9.78
CA LYS A 72 17.51 -7.83 9.17
C LYS A 72 17.67 -7.86 7.64
N ASN A 73 17.23 -8.93 7.02
CA ASN A 73 17.26 -9.14 5.57
C ASN A 73 15.85 -9.41 5.04
N TYR A 74 15.64 -9.11 3.77
CA TYR A 74 14.35 -9.24 3.11
C TYR A 74 14.45 -10.16 1.89
N ASP A 75 13.40 -10.95 1.65
CA ASP A 75 13.23 -11.71 0.42
C ASP A 75 12.85 -10.79 -0.74
N ILE A 76 13.85 -10.12 -1.33
CA ILE A 76 13.63 -9.17 -2.42
C ILE A 76 13.03 -9.85 -3.65
N GLU A 77 13.46 -11.06 -4.00
CA GLU A 77 12.88 -11.81 -5.14
C GLU A 77 11.41 -12.16 -4.88
N GLY A 78 11.08 -12.60 -3.67
CA GLY A 78 9.71 -12.86 -3.26
C GLY A 78 8.86 -11.60 -3.29
N ALA A 79 9.42 -10.47 -2.82
CA ALA A 79 8.76 -9.18 -2.86
C ALA A 79 8.51 -8.68 -4.30
N GLN A 80 9.45 -8.88 -5.21
CA GLN A 80 9.28 -8.57 -6.64
C GLN A 80 8.18 -9.44 -7.28
N LYS A 81 8.20 -10.74 -7.03
CA LYS A 81 7.18 -11.67 -7.55
C LYS A 81 5.77 -11.32 -7.06
N ILE A 82 5.62 -10.98 -5.77
CA ILE A 82 4.32 -10.62 -5.22
C ILE A 82 3.86 -9.26 -5.72
N ARG A 83 4.77 -8.28 -5.88
CA ARG A 83 4.48 -6.99 -6.52
C ARG A 83 3.90 -7.18 -7.91
N ASP A 84 4.57 -7.97 -8.76
CA ASP A 84 4.17 -8.21 -10.14
C ASP A 84 2.82 -8.94 -10.20
N LYS A 85 2.63 -9.92 -9.32
CA LYS A 85 1.35 -10.62 -9.20
C LYS A 85 0.20 -9.69 -8.77
N LEU A 86 0.44 -8.77 -7.85
CA LEU A 86 -0.56 -7.78 -7.43
C LEU A 86 -0.93 -6.84 -8.59
N ILE A 87 0.03 -6.49 -9.44
CA ILE A 87 -0.23 -5.68 -10.65
C ILE A 87 -1.10 -6.45 -11.65
N ASP A 88 -0.82 -7.72 -11.87
CA ASP A 88 -1.58 -8.57 -12.79
C ASP A 88 -3.02 -8.81 -12.30
N GLU A 89 -3.23 -8.89 -10.98
CA GLU A 89 -4.55 -9.09 -10.37
C GLU A 89 -5.45 -7.84 -10.40
N LEU A 90 -4.91 -6.66 -10.67
CA LEU A 90 -5.72 -5.42 -10.73
C LEU A 90 -6.84 -5.52 -11.78
N ASP A 91 -6.53 -6.06 -12.95
CA ASP A 91 -7.51 -6.19 -14.05
C ASP A 91 -8.65 -7.13 -13.66
N TYR A 92 -8.36 -8.20 -12.91
CA TYR A 92 -9.40 -9.09 -12.36
C TYR A 92 -10.40 -8.32 -11.48
N PHE A 93 -9.92 -7.50 -10.53
CA PHE A 93 -10.80 -6.74 -9.64
C PHE A 93 -11.57 -5.65 -10.38
N ILE A 94 -10.95 -4.99 -11.35
CA ILE A 94 -11.60 -3.99 -12.21
C ILE A 94 -12.78 -4.61 -12.95
N GLU A 95 -12.56 -5.74 -13.62
CA GLU A 95 -13.59 -6.43 -14.40
C GLU A 95 -14.69 -7.01 -13.50
N LYS A 96 -14.31 -7.75 -12.46
CA LYS A 96 -15.25 -8.42 -11.55
C LYS A 96 -16.22 -7.47 -10.88
N TYR A 97 -15.74 -6.29 -10.47
CA TYR A 97 -16.54 -5.30 -9.75
C TYR A 97 -16.96 -4.11 -10.62
N ASN A 98 -16.70 -4.17 -11.94
CA ASN A 98 -17.00 -3.10 -12.88
C ASN A 98 -16.49 -1.73 -12.39
N CYS A 99 -15.21 -1.70 -11.99
CA CYS A 99 -14.53 -0.51 -11.52
C CYS A 99 -13.93 0.33 -12.65
N ASP A 100 -13.68 1.60 -12.37
CA ASP A 100 -12.99 2.50 -13.31
C ASP A 100 -11.48 2.25 -13.27
N SER A 101 -10.92 1.74 -14.37
CA SER A 101 -9.49 1.46 -14.51
C SER A 101 -8.58 2.70 -14.40
N LYS A 102 -9.15 3.90 -14.44
CA LYS A 102 -8.43 5.18 -14.29
C LYS A 102 -8.50 5.76 -12.88
N ARG A 103 -9.25 5.14 -11.97
CA ARG A 103 -9.45 5.60 -10.59
C ARG A 103 -9.12 4.50 -9.58
N ILE A 104 -7.87 4.01 -9.65
CA ILE A 104 -7.37 2.99 -8.74
C ILE A 104 -6.48 3.65 -7.69
N SER A 105 -6.76 3.38 -6.42
CA SER A 105 -5.95 3.83 -5.29
C SER A 105 -5.45 2.64 -4.50
N ILE A 106 -4.25 2.75 -3.94
CA ILE A 106 -3.69 1.80 -2.98
C ILE A 106 -3.53 2.50 -1.64
N ILE A 107 -3.92 1.83 -0.56
CA ILE A 107 -3.57 2.20 0.81
C ILE A 107 -2.77 1.04 1.39
N GLY A 108 -1.49 1.27 1.69
CA GLY A 108 -0.60 0.27 2.27
C GLY A 108 -0.08 0.70 3.63
N PHE A 109 0.08 -0.25 4.54
CA PHE A 109 0.71 -0.05 5.83
C PHE A 109 1.96 -0.91 5.94
N SER A 110 3.09 -0.33 6.41
CA SER A 110 4.33 -1.05 6.67
C SER A 110 4.80 -1.85 5.44
N GLN A 111 4.89 -3.17 5.49
CA GLN A 111 5.24 -4.03 4.35
C GLN A 111 4.32 -3.80 3.13
N GLY A 112 3.01 -3.55 3.37
CA GLY A 112 2.05 -3.20 2.32
C GLY A 112 2.33 -1.83 1.68
N ALA A 113 2.86 -0.86 2.43
CA ALA A 113 3.27 0.44 1.91
C ALA A 113 4.52 0.33 1.03
N ILE A 114 5.50 -0.49 1.46
CA ILE A 114 6.72 -0.78 0.68
C ILE A 114 6.36 -1.39 -0.68
N LEU A 115 5.46 -2.38 -0.69
CA LEU A 115 4.92 -2.95 -1.94
C LEU A 115 4.15 -1.91 -2.76
N GLY A 116 3.37 -1.06 -2.11
CA GLY A 116 2.61 0.01 -2.75
C GLY A 116 3.50 0.92 -3.60
N HIS A 117 4.66 1.33 -3.08
CA HIS A 117 5.65 2.09 -3.84
C HIS A 117 6.15 1.33 -5.07
N GLY A 118 6.49 0.05 -4.94
CA GLY A 118 6.91 -0.80 -6.04
C GLY A 118 5.82 -0.97 -7.11
N ILE A 119 4.57 -1.22 -6.69
CA ILE A 119 3.42 -1.37 -7.60
C ILE A 119 3.21 -0.09 -8.41
N VAL A 120 3.21 1.08 -7.76
CA VAL A 120 3.05 2.36 -8.45
C VAL A 120 4.10 2.54 -9.55
N GLN A 121 5.36 2.25 -9.23
CA GLN A 121 6.47 2.44 -10.18
C GLN A 121 6.48 1.41 -11.32
N CYS A 122 5.91 0.22 -11.11
CA CYS A 122 5.96 -0.87 -12.09
C CYS A 122 4.66 -1.06 -12.89
N SER A 123 3.52 -0.52 -12.44
CA SER A 123 2.19 -0.77 -13.01
C SER A 123 1.84 0.03 -14.27
N ASN A 124 2.80 0.70 -14.91
CA ASN A 124 2.57 1.51 -16.11
C ASN A 124 1.45 2.56 -15.91
N SER A 125 1.48 3.30 -14.79
CA SER A 125 0.51 4.36 -14.44
C SER A 125 -0.93 3.89 -14.24
N LYS A 126 -1.17 2.61 -13.97
CA LYS A 126 -2.51 2.12 -13.60
C LYS A 126 -2.99 2.71 -12.27
N ILE A 127 -2.07 2.96 -11.32
CA ILE A 127 -2.41 3.49 -10.01
C ILE A 127 -2.47 5.01 -10.05
N LYS A 128 -3.59 5.58 -9.58
CA LYS A 128 -3.81 7.02 -9.53
C LYS A 128 -3.36 7.65 -8.23
N ASN A 129 -3.59 6.96 -7.11
CA ASN A 129 -3.23 7.45 -5.79
C ASN A 129 -2.58 6.33 -4.96
N LEU A 130 -1.54 6.70 -4.21
CA LEU A 130 -0.94 5.86 -3.18
C LEU A 130 -1.01 6.57 -1.83
N VAL A 131 -1.51 5.89 -0.82
CA VAL A 131 -1.36 6.25 0.60
C VAL A 131 -0.41 5.23 1.21
N ALA A 132 0.81 5.65 1.51
CA ALA A 132 1.87 4.84 2.10
C ALA A 132 2.05 5.20 3.58
N LEU A 133 1.62 4.32 4.48
CA LEU A 133 1.60 4.53 5.92
C LEU A 133 2.73 3.74 6.58
N SER A 134 3.64 4.40 7.29
CA SER A 134 4.75 3.79 8.06
C SER A 134 5.56 2.76 7.26
N GLY A 135 5.85 3.07 5.99
CA GLY A 135 6.69 2.28 5.11
C GLY A 135 7.87 3.09 4.58
N TYR A 136 8.59 2.53 3.61
CA TYR A 136 9.70 3.19 2.93
C TYR A 136 9.78 2.74 1.47
N VAL A 137 10.58 3.45 0.67
CA VAL A 137 10.87 3.07 -0.72
C VAL A 137 12.03 2.07 -0.76
N GLU A 138 11.73 0.82 -1.10
CA GLU A 138 12.73 -0.20 -1.38
C GLU A 138 13.20 -0.09 -2.84
N LYS A 139 14.46 0.28 -3.05
CA LYS A 139 15.00 0.53 -4.39
C LYS A 139 14.91 -0.67 -5.32
N ASP A 140 15.14 -1.87 -4.79
CA ASP A 140 15.12 -3.12 -5.55
C ASP A 140 13.69 -3.53 -5.98
N LEU A 141 12.65 -2.86 -5.45
CA LEU A 141 11.27 -3.03 -5.89
C LEU A 141 10.85 -2.01 -6.96
N LEU A 142 11.68 -1.03 -7.29
CA LEU A 142 11.33 0.00 -8.27
C LEU A 142 11.64 -0.46 -9.69
N CYS A 143 10.78 -0.07 -10.63
CA CYS A 143 11.00 -0.26 -12.07
C CYS A 143 11.48 1.03 -12.76
N MET A 144 11.71 2.09 -12.02
CA MET A 144 12.18 3.41 -12.48
C MET A 144 11.43 3.93 -13.72
N LYS A 145 10.13 3.66 -13.79
CA LYS A 145 9.28 4.15 -14.88
C LYS A 145 8.59 5.44 -14.45
N LYS A 146 8.53 6.39 -15.39
CA LYS A 146 7.76 7.62 -15.17
C LYS A 146 6.30 7.28 -14.94
N ASN A 147 5.72 7.79 -13.84
CA ASN A 147 4.31 7.61 -13.53
C ASN A 147 3.67 8.95 -13.12
N SER A 148 2.35 8.98 -13.11
CA SER A 148 1.53 10.16 -12.75
C SER A 148 0.72 9.93 -11.47
N CYS A 149 1.18 9.03 -10.59
CA CYS A 149 0.53 8.73 -9.33
C CYS A 149 0.68 9.90 -8.36
N SER A 150 -0.41 10.28 -7.68
CA SER A 150 -0.33 11.15 -6.51
C SER A 150 0.03 10.30 -5.30
N ILE A 151 1.08 10.67 -4.56
CA ILE A 151 1.58 9.90 -3.42
C ILE A 151 1.43 10.70 -2.13
N TYR A 152 0.81 10.08 -1.12
CA TYR A 152 0.81 10.52 0.26
C TYR A 152 1.62 9.54 1.10
N ILE A 153 2.53 10.08 1.90
CA ILE A 153 3.40 9.30 2.78
C ILE A 153 3.23 9.82 4.19
N SER A 154 3.06 8.93 5.16
CA SER A 154 3.12 9.29 6.56
C SER A 154 4.01 8.38 7.36
N HIS A 155 4.65 8.93 8.42
CA HIS A 155 5.52 8.17 9.29
C HIS A 155 5.45 8.66 10.74
N GLY A 156 5.58 7.72 11.68
CA GLY A 156 5.70 8.03 13.10
C GLY A 156 7.12 8.48 13.46
N ILE A 157 7.27 9.61 14.16
CA ILE A 157 8.60 10.08 14.60
C ILE A 157 9.24 9.17 15.67
N ASN A 158 8.42 8.38 16.37
CA ASN A 158 8.82 7.42 17.39
C ASN A 158 8.69 5.97 16.90
N ASP A 159 8.77 5.72 15.60
CA ASP A 159 8.65 4.38 15.02
C ASP A 159 9.93 3.58 15.31
N GLU A 160 9.81 2.53 16.15
CA GLU A 160 10.89 1.62 16.52
C GLU A 160 10.97 0.36 15.62
N VAL A 161 9.99 0.15 14.72
CA VAL A 161 9.94 -1.00 13.80
C VAL A 161 10.58 -0.66 12.47
N ILE A 162 10.19 0.49 11.91
CA ILE A 162 10.81 1.12 10.73
C ILE A 162 11.26 2.52 11.19
N PRO A 163 12.56 2.71 11.45
CA PRO A 163 13.07 3.97 11.98
C PRO A 163 12.67 5.17 11.11
N TYR A 164 12.36 6.28 11.74
CA TYR A 164 11.95 7.52 11.06
C TYR A 164 12.93 7.95 9.95
N ASN A 165 14.22 7.63 10.10
CA ASN A 165 15.24 7.94 9.09
C ASN A 165 14.97 7.27 7.74
N GLU A 166 14.26 6.14 7.70
CA GLU A 166 13.84 5.48 6.45
C GLU A 166 12.88 6.35 5.63
N SER A 167 12.05 7.16 6.31
CA SER A 167 11.18 8.11 5.63
C SER A 167 11.96 9.28 5.02
N ILE A 168 13.05 9.70 5.65
CA ILE A 168 13.95 10.76 5.11
C ILE A 168 14.65 10.25 3.85
N GLU A 169 15.18 9.02 3.88
CA GLU A 169 15.79 8.40 2.69
C GLU A 169 14.75 8.17 1.59
N THR A 170 13.51 7.81 1.94
CA THR A 170 12.40 7.70 0.99
C THR A 170 12.14 9.03 0.28
N ASN A 171 12.03 10.13 1.03
CA ASN A 171 11.82 11.47 0.47
C ASN A 171 12.95 11.83 -0.51
N LYS A 172 14.20 11.58 -0.12
CA LYS A 172 15.36 11.82 -1.00
C LYS A 172 15.30 11.00 -2.30
N ILE A 173 14.93 9.71 -2.22
CA ILE A 173 14.79 8.88 -3.42
C ILE A 173 13.71 9.45 -4.36
N LEU A 174 12.58 9.89 -3.83
CA LEU A 174 11.49 10.46 -4.61
C LEU A 174 11.89 11.81 -5.23
N ASP A 175 12.55 12.67 -4.47
CA ASP A 175 13.08 13.97 -4.94
C ASP A 175 14.10 13.77 -6.07
N ASP A 176 15.08 12.87 -5.89
CA ASP A 176 16.11 12.55 -6.89
C ASP A 176 15.51 12.02 -8.21
N ASN A 177 14.30 11.43 -8.15
CA ASN A 177 13.58 10.92 -9.31
C ASN A 177 12.47 11.86 -9.82
N ASN A 178 12.37 13.07 -9.28
CA ASN A 178 11.35 14.07 -9.64
C ASN A 178 9.92 13.51 -9.52
N ILE A 179 9.63 12.77 -8.45
CA ILE A 179 8.32 12.21 -8.14
C ILE A 179 7.64 13.12 -7.11
N ASP A 180 6.48 13.66 -7.45
CA ASP A 180 5.70 14.50 -6.54
C ASP A 180 5.04 13.66 -5.45
N TYR A 181 5.14 14.11 -4.21
CA TYR A 181 4.50 13.48 -3.05
C TYR A 181 4.13 14.52 -1.98
N VAL A 182 3.29 14.10 -1.04
CA VAL A 182 3.03 14.79 0.22
C VAL A 182 3.58 13.92 1.33
N PHE A 183 4.42 14.48 2.19
CA PHE A 183 4.98 13.80 3.37
C PHE A 183 4.50 14.47 4.65
N GLU A 184 4.00 13.68 5.59
CA GLU A 184 3.62 14.14 6.93
C GLU A 184 4.17 13.21 8.00
N SER A 185 4.65 13.77 9.10
CA SER A 185 5.12 13.03 10.27
C SER A 185 4.20 13.28 11.46
N PHE A 186 4.06 12.26 12.31
CA PHE A 186 3.16 12.29 13.44
C PHE A 186 3.86 11.82 14.71
N ASP A 187 3.44 12.36 15.85
CA ASP A 187 3.89 11.89 17.17
C ASP A 187 3.21 10.54 17.50
N GLN A 188 3.76 9.48 16.91
CA GLN A 188 3.30 8.11 17.05
C GLN A 188 4.44 7.14 16.82
N GLY A 189 4.28 5.89 17.28
CA GLY A 189 5.13 4.76 16.93
C GLY A 189 4.76 4.13 15.59
N HIS A 190 4.98 2.81 15.43
CA HIS A 190 4.62 2.06 14.24
C HIS A 190 3.11 1.81 14.17
N GLY A 191 2.36 2.74 13.61
CA GLY A 191 0.91 2.68 13.58
C GLY A 191 0.27 3.88 12.88
N VAL A 192 -1.03 4.02 13.04
CA VAL A 192 -1.83 5.13 12.50
C VAL A 192 -2.70 5.70 13.62
N ASN A 193 -2.31 6.84 14.17
CA ASN A 193 -3.12 7.54 15.17
C ASN A 193 -4.28 8.33 14.52
N GLN A 194 -5.12 8.96 15.32
CA GLN A 194 -6.29 9.68 14.82
C GLN A 194 -5.94 10.88 13.93
N GLU A 195 -4.84 11.58 14.21
CA GLU A 195 -4.39 12.74 13.41
C GLU A 195 -3.91 12.27 12.03
N ASN A 196 -3.08 11.20 11.99
CA ASN A 196 -2.63 10.59 10.76
C ASN A 196 -3.81 10.05 9.94
N LEU A 197 -4.74 9.32 10.59
CA LEU A 197 -5.96 8.83 9.94
C LEU A 197 -6.75 9.97 9.29
N LYS A 198 -6.98 11.05 10.03
CA LYS A 198 -7.69 12.22 9.51
C LYS A 198 -6.94 12.84 8.34
N SER A 199 -5.62 13.02 8.43
CA SER A 199 -4.82 13.66 7.41
C SER A 199 -4.85 12.89 6.10
N PHE A 200 -4.56 11.59 6.09
CA PHE A 200 -4.58 10.84 4.84
C PHE A 200 -6.00 10.73 4.24
N LEU A 201 -7.05 10.66 5.06
CA LEU A 201 -8.43 10.69 4.58
C LEU A 201 -8.76 12.03 3.91
N ASP A 202 -8.42 13.16 4.55
CA ASP A 202 -8.62 14.49 3.98
C ASP A 202 -7.85 14.67 2.65
N TRP A 203 -6.64 14.12 2.57
CA TRP A 203 -5.87 14.11 1.33
C TRP A 203 -6.54 13.23 0.26
N LEU A 204 -6.93 12.00 0.61
CA LEU A 204 -7.54 11.06 -0.31
C LEU A 204 -8.86 11.60 -0.88
N TYR A 205 -9.71 12.18 -0.03
CA TYR A 205 -10.99 12.77 -0.46
C TYR A 205 -10.83 13.91 -1.47
N LYS A 206 -9.72 14.66 -1.44
CA LYS A 206 -9.43 15.69 -2.46
C LYS A 206 -9.07 15.11 -3.84
N LYS A 207 -8.83 13.78 -3.92
CA LYS A 207 -8.47 13.07 -5.16
C LYS A 207 -9.66 12.36 -5.81
N TYR A 208 -10.80 12.34 -5.13
CA TYR A 208 -12.06 11.73 -5.57
C TYR A 208 -13.09 12.78 -5.97
#